data_c90c6c6b8b58ebd2e528c19279314098
#
_entry.id   c90c6c6b8b58ebd2e528c19279314098
#
_cell.length_a   1.000
_cell.length_b   1.000
_cell.length_c   1.000
_cell.angle_alpha   90.00
_cell.angle_beta   90.00
_cell.angle_gamma   90.00
#
_symmetry.space_group_name_H-M   'P 1'
#
loop_
_entity.id
_entity.type
_entity.pdbx_description
1 polymer ?
#
loop_
_entity_poly.entity_id
_entity_poly.type
_entity_poly.pdbx_seq_one_letter_code
_entity_poly.pdbx_strand_id
1 'polypeptide(L)'
;QYLAEVLHEEGYKVYGLIKGQRNPKAEMINTEFPFVELVEGDLQDLSSLIAGLEYTQPHEVYNLGAISFVALSFKQAELTANITGLGVLRLLEAIRLVGGEDNPVRFYQASSSEMFGKVRETPQTELTPLHPRSPYGSAKVFGHHTTVNYRESYGLYACSGILFNHESPRRGIEFVTRKVTNAVARIKLGLQDHVALGNLDAKRDWGFAGDYVRAMHLMLQQEEPDDFVVATGETHAVSEFVALA
;
A
#
# COMPACT_ATOMS: atom_id res chain seq x y z
N GLN A 1 2.42 -7.86 6.06
CA GLN A 1 3.21 -8.65 7.03
C GLN A 1 3.72 -7.74 8.15
N TYR A 2 4.71 -6.85 7.92
CA TYR A 2 5.24 -5.94 8.95
C TYR A 2 4.17 -5.14 9.70
N LEU A 3 3.15 -4.61 9.01
CA LEU A 3 2.07 -3.88 9.67
C LEU A 3 1.29 -4.80 10.62
N ALA A 4 1.00 -6.04 10.21
CA ALA A 4 0.29 -6.98 11.07
C ALA A 4 1.11 -7.33 12.32
N GLU A 5 2.43 -7.45 12.19
CA GLU A 5 3.35 -7.68 13.32
C GLU A 5 3.32 -6.48 14.27
N VAL A 6 3.51 -5.25 13.76
CA VAL A 6 3.46 -4.02 14.58
C VAL A 6 2.13 -3.89 15.32
N LEU A 7 1.00 -4.06 14.63
CA LEU A 7 -0.31 -3.96 15.27
C LEU A 7 -0.52 -5.03 16.34
N HIS A 8 -0.03 -6.25 16.10
CA HIS A 8 -0.09 -7.31 17.11
C HIS A 8 0.78 -7.00 18.33
N GLU A 9 2.00 -6.48 18.13
CA GLU A 9 2.91 -6.05 19.19
C GLU A 9 2.32 -4.91 20.02
N GLU A 10 1.55 -4.01 19.40
CA GLU A 10 0.80 -2.93 20.07
C GLU A 10 -0.50 -3.43 20.75
N GLY A 11 -0.79 -4.73 20.70
CA GLY A 11 -1.92 -5.35 21.39
C GLY A 11 -3.25 -5.36 20.62
N TYR A 12 -3.25 -5.03 19.34
CA TYR A 12 -4.46 -5.11 18.51
C TYR A 12 -4.82 -6.55 18.17
N LYS A 13 -6.14 -6.83 18.09
CA LYS A 13 -6.63 -7.99 17.37
C LYS A 13 -6.59 -7.69 15.88
N VAL A 14 -5.82 -8.46 15.13
CA VAL A 14 -5.54 -8.19 13.71
C VAL A 14 -6.40 -9.09 12.82
N TYR A 15 -7.15 -8.47 11.92
CA TYR A 15 -7.89 -9.14 10.87
C TYR A 15 -7.26 -8.88 9.51
N GLY A 16 -7.19 -9.91 8.66
CA GLY A 16 -6.69 -9.81 7.30
C GLY A 16 -7.79 -10.05 6.28
N LEU A 17 -8.17 -9.02 5.50
CA LEU A 17 -9.12 -9.21 4.41
C LEU A 17 -8.44 -9.96 3.25
N ILE A 18 -9.02 -11.09 2.84
CA ILE A 18 -8.47 -11.95 1.79
C ILE A 18 -9.54 -12.26 0.74
N LYS A 19 -9.16 -12.20 -0.54
CA LYS A 19 -10.06 -12.51 -1.64
C LYS A 19 -10.19 -14.01 -1.85
N GLY A 20 -11.43 -14.52 -1.74
CA GLY A 20 -11.82 -15.89 -2.10
C GLY A 20 -11.44 -16.97 -1.09
N GLN A 21 -12.30 -17.99 -0.99
CA GLN A 21 -12.26 -19.08 0.01
C GLN A 21 -11.04 -20.01 -0.12
N ARG A 22 -10.36 -20.02 -1.26
CA ARG A 22 -9.19 -20.88 -1.52
C ARG A 22 -8.00 -20.06 -2.00
N ASN A 23 -7.77 -18.93 -1.35
CA ASN A 23 -6.60 -18.12 -1.68
C ASN A 23 -5.33 -18.89 -1.27
N PRO A 24 -4.38 -19.15 -2.21
CA PRO A 24 -3.17 -19.91 -1.92
C PRO A 24 -2.27 -19.24 -0.87
N LYS A 25 -2.47 -17.96 -0.59
CA LYS A 25 -1.74 -17.24 0.46
C LYS A 25 -2.33 -17.47 1.85
N ALA A 26 -3.54 -17.99 1.99
CA ALA A 26 -4.18 -18.21 3.29
C ALA A 26 -3.37 -19.17 4.17
N GLU A 27 -2.91 -20.28 3.61
CA GLU A 27 -2.09 -21.26 4.33
C GLU A 27 -0.77 -20.65 4.82
N MET A 28 -0.09 -19.90 3.98
CA MET A 28 1.13 -19.18 4.35
C MET A 28 0.86 -18.18 5.49
N ILE A 29 -0.23 -17.39 5.38
CA ILE A 29 -0.58 -16.41 6.42
C ILE A 29 -0.88 -17.10 7.73
N ASN A 30 -1.70 -18.16 7.72
CA ASN A 30 -2.04 -18.92 8.92
C ASN A 30 -0.81 -19.57 9.59
N THR A 31 0.20 -19.92 8.80
CA THR A 31 1.43 -20.53 9.31
C THR A 31 2.40 -19.49 9.86
N GLU A 32 2.65 -18.43 9.11
CA GLU A 32 3.65 -17.41 9.45
C GLU A 32 3.11 -16.34 10.42
N PHE A 33 1.78 -16.09 10.38
CA PHE A 33 1.11 -15.06 11.18
C PHE A 33 -0.16 -15.62 11.85
N PRO A 34 -0.04 -16.62 12.74
CA PRO A 34 -1.19 -17.31 13.33
C PRO A 34 -2.09 -16.40 14.19
N PHE A 35 -1.62 -15.21 14.54
CA PHE A 35 -2.38 -14.18 15.24
C PHE A 35 -3.31 -13.37 14.33
N VAL A 36 -3.22 -13.53 13.00
CA VAL A 36 -4.08 -12.84 12.03
C VAL A 36 -5.29 -13.72 11.73
N GLU A 37 -6.47 -13.22 12.08
CA GLU A 37 -7.75 -13.85 11.68
C GLU A 37 -8.12 -13.42 10.26
N LEU A 38 -8.28 -14.39 9.34
CA LEU A 38 -8.62 -14.10 7.95
C LEU A 38 -10.13 -13.95 7.76
N VAL A 39 -10.53 -12.87 7.08
CA VAL A 39 -11.91 -12.56 6.70
C VAL A 39 -12.00 -12.46 5.19
N GLU A 40 -13.03 -13.07 4.60
CA GLU A 40 -13.24 -13.00 3.15
C GLU A 40 -13.83 -11.66 2.73
N GLY A 41 -13.31 -11.10 1.63
CA GLY A 41 -13.84 -9.91 1.02
C GLY A 41 -13.07 -9.51 -0.25
N ASP A 42 -13.71 -8.69 -1.08
CA ASP A 42 -13.15 -8.22 -2.34
C ASP A 42 -13.38 -6.70 -2.47
N LEU A 43 -12.32 -5.94 -2.76
CA LEU A 43 -12.42 -4.51 -3.06
C LEU A 43 -13.33 -4.19 -4.26
N GLN A 44 -13.71 -5.20 -5.03
CA GLN A 44 -14.67 -5.08 -6.13
C GLN A 44 -16.13 -5.31 -5.69
N ASP A 45 -16.35 -5.77 -4.47
CA ASP A 45 -17.67 -6.12 -3.94
C ASP A 45 -17.97 -5.38 -2.63
N LEU A 46 -18.81 -4.35 -2.72
CA LEU A 46 -19.24 -3.54 -1.58
C LEU A 46 -19.92 -4.38 -0.49
N SER A 47 -20.71 -5.36 -0.88
CA SER A 47 -21.46 -6.20 0.08
C SER A 47 -20.52 -7.01 0.96
N SER A 48 -19.45 -7.57 0.36
CA SER A 48 -18.45 -8.33 1.12
C SER A 48 -17.63 -7.45 2.07
N LEU A 49 -17.38 -6.18 1.69
CA LEU A 49 -16.70 -5.21 2.55
C LEU A 49 -17.58 -4.83 3.75
N ILE A 50 -18.88 -4.58 3.53
CA ILE A 50 -19.86 -4.29 4.59
C ILE A 50 -19.90 -5.48 5.57
N ALA A 51 -20.11 -6.70 5.07
CA ALA A 51 -20.16 -7.89 5.91
C ALA A 51 -18.87 -8.11 6.72
N GLY A 52 -17.71 -7.85 6.11
CA GLY A 52 -16.41 -7.92 6.79
C GLY A 52 -16.28 -6.89 7.92
N LEU A 53 -16.73 -5.66 7.70
CA LEU A 53 -16.71 -4.60 8.71
C LEU A 53 -17.73 -4.88 9.84
N GLU A 54 -18.93 -5.35 9.52
CA GLU A 54 -19.92 -5.74 10.51
C GLU A 54 -19.44 -6.89 11.39
N TYR A 55 -18.74 -7.87 10.81
CA TYR A 55 -18.19 -9.00 11.55
C TYR A 55 -17.03 -8.58 12.46
N THR A 56 -16.12 -7.76 11.95
CA THR A 56 -14.87 -7.42 12.66
C THR A 56 -15.01 -6.25 13.61
N GLN A 57 -15.98 -5.35 13.39
CA GLN A 57 -16.18 -4.11 14.15
C GLN A 57 -14.85 -3.39 14.44
N PRO A 58 -14.06 -3.03 13.39
CA PRO A 58 -12.70 -2.56 13.58
C PRO A 58 -12.67 -1.11 14.08
N HIS A 59 -11.69 -0.77 14.91
CA HIS A 59 -11.38 0.62 15.27
C HIS A 59 -10.52 1.29 14.19
N GLU A 60 -9.70 0.50 13.48
CA GLU A 60 -8.77 0.97 12.45
C GLU A 60 -8.85 0.09 11.21
N VAL A 61 -8.86 0.72 10.04
CA VAL A 61 -8.83 0.03 8.74
C VAL A 61 -7.66 0.54 7.92
N TYR A 62 -6.75 -0.35 7.55
CA TYR A 62 -5.58 -0.06 6.72
C TYR A 62 -5.78 -0.60 5.31
N ASN A 63 -6.03 0.28 4.34
CA ASN A 63 -6.16 -0.11 2.95
C ASN A 63 -4.81 -0.13 2.23
N LEU A 64 -4.21 -1.30 2.14
CA LEU A 64 -3.01 -1.59 1.34
C LEU A 64 -3.35 -2.31 0.03
N GLY A 65 -4.63 -2.62 -0.19
CA GLY A 65 -5.11 -3.39 -1.33
C GLY A 65 -4.97 -2.63 -2.66
N ALA A 66 -4.15 -3.14 -3.58
CA ALA A 66 -3.93 -2.52 -4.87
C ALA A 66 -3.27 -3.50 -5.86
N ILE A 67 -3.42 -3.22 -7.16
CA ILE A 67 -2.52 -3.74 -8.19
C ILE A 67 -1.32 -2.80 -8.26
N SER A 68 -0.27 -3.10 -7.48
CA SER A 68 0.85 -2.18 -7.23
C SER A 68 2.01 -2.31 -8.23
N PHE A 69 2.03 -3.35 -9.06
CA PHE A 69 3.05 -3.51 -10.09
C PHE A 69 2.75 -2.61 -11.29
N VAL A 70 3.45 -1.48 -11.38
CA VAL A 70 3.18 -0.41 -12.37
C VAL A 70 3.16 -0.93 -13.80
N ALA A 71 4.10 -1.82 -14.19
CA ALA A 71 4.15 -2.38 -15.54
C ALA A 71 2.89 -3.19 -15.90
N LEU A 72 2.29 -3.87 -14.93
CA LEU A 72 1.03 -4.59 -15.12
C LEU A 72 -0.14 -3.65 -15.35
N SER A 73 -0.14 -2.48 -14.72
CA SER A 73 -1.23 -1.50 -14.86
C SER A 73 -1.44 -1.03 -16.30
N PHE A 74 -0.38 -1.00 -17.14
CA PHE A 74 -0.52 -0.69 -18.57
C PHE A 74 -1.20 -1.81 -19.36
N LYS A 75 -1.08 -3.07 -18.91
CA LYS A 75 -1.72 -4.22 -19.55
C LYS A 75 -3.15 -4.48 -19.04
N GLN A 76 -3.43 -4.05 -17.83
CA GLN A 76 -4.70 -4.27 -17.12
C GLN A 76 -5.20 -2.98 -16.50
N ALA A 77 -5.35 -1.92 -17.32
CA ALA A 77 -5.67 -0.58 -16.84
C ALA A 77 -7.05 -0.51 -16.17
N GLU A 78 -8.06 -1.13 -16.76
CA GLU A 78 -9.42 -1.18 -16.21
C GLU A 78 -9.45 -1.91 -14.86
N LEU A 79 -8.84 -3.09 -14.77
CA LEU A 79 -8.76 -3.85 -13.53
C LEU A 79 -8.00 -3.07 -12.44
N THR A 80 -6.93 -2.36 -12.84
CA THR A 80 -6.17 -1.50 -11.93
C THR A 80 -7.03 -0.35 -11.41
N ALA A 81 -7.77 0.33 -12.26
CA ALA A 81 -8.68 1.40 -11.86
C ALA A 81 -9.80 0.88 -10.94
N ASN A 82 -10.36 -0.28 -11.26
CA ASN A 82 -11.46 -0.88 -10.49
C ASN A 82 -11.03 -1.31 -9.08
N ILE A 83 -9.85 -1.94 -8.92
CA ILE A 83 -9.35 -2.39 -7.62
C ILE A 83 -8.68 -1.24 -6.87
N THR A 84 -7.70 -0.56 -7.50
CA THR A 84 -6.83 0.41 -6.83
C THR A 84 -7.51 1.77 -6.63
N GLY A 85 -8.44 2.13 -7.52
CA GLY A 85 -9.21 3.38 -7.43
C GLY A 85 -10.60 3.16 -6.81
N LEU A 86 -11.50 2.52 -7.55
CA LEU A 86 -12.88 2.30 -7.08
C LEU A 86 -12.96 1.42 -5.83
N GLY A 87 -11.99 0.54 -5.59
CA GLY A 87 -11.90 -0.23 -4.35
C GLY A 87 -11.79 0.66 -3.11
N VAL A 88 -11.07 1.79 -3.21
CA VAL A 88 -10.98 2.78 -2.12
C VAL A 88 -12.35 3.42 -1.86
N LEU A 89 -13.04 3.83 -2.90
CA LEU A 89 -14.39 4.39 -2.79
C LEU A 89 -15.36 3.41 -2.10
N ARG A 90 -15.35 2.13 -2.54
CA ARG A 90 -16.22 1.10 -1.94
C ARG A 90 -15.90 0.87 -0.46
N LEU A 91 -14.62 0.85 -0.10
CA LEU A 91 -14.23 0.64 1.30
C LEU A 91 -14.61 1.82 2.18
N LEU A 92 -14.40 3.06 1.72
CA LEU A 92 -14.84 4.27 2.41
C LEU A 92 -16.37 4.31 2.56
N GLU A 93 -17.11 3.93 1.51
CA GLU A 93 -18.56 3.86 1.55
C GLU A 93 -19.04 2.76 2.54
N ALA A 94 -18.38 1.60 2.56
CA ALA A 94 -18.66 0.54 3.53
C ALA A 94 -18.43 1.05 4.97
N ILE A 95 -17.32 1.74 5.23
CA ILE A 95 -17.03 2.34 6.54
C ILE A 95 -18.10 3.37 6.92
N ARG A 96 -18.49 4.25 5.98
CA ARG A 96 -19.54 5.24 6.21
C ARG A 96 -20.91 4.62 6.56
N LEU A 97 -21.23 3.49 5.95
CA LEU A 97 -22.51 2.78 6.16
C LEU A 97 -22.54 1.96 7.47
N VAL A 98 -21.41 1.38 7.85
CA VAL A 98 -21.30 0.49 9.04
C VAL A 98 -20.86 1.27 10.27
N GLY A 99 -19.99 2.26 10.09
CA GLY A 99 -19.50 3.13 11.16
C GLY A 99 -20.56 4.14 11.60
N GLY A 100 -20.38 4.72 12.78
CA GLY A 100 -21.26 5.73 13.32
C GLY A 100 -20.59 6.46 14.50
N GLU A 101 -21.32 7.35 15.16
CA GLU A 101 -20.82 8.09 16.34
C GLU A 101 -20.41 7.13 17.47
N ASP A 102 -21.13 6.01 17.63
CA ASP A 102 -20.87 5.01 18.66
C ASP A 102 -19.69 4.08 18.34
N ASN A 103 -19.26 4.00 17.06
CA ASN A 103 -18.14 3.17 16.60
C ASN A 103 -17.36 3.88 15.49
N PRO A 104 -16.62 4.94 15.82
CA PRO A 104 -15.83 5.68 14.82
C PRO A 104 -14.66 4.82 14.32
N VAL A 105 -14.62 4.59 13.02
CA VAL A 105 -13.54 3.85 12.35
C VAL A 105 -12.49 4.80 11.81
N ARG A 106 -11.24 4.64 12.22
CA ARG A 106 -10.09 5.37 11.65
C ARG A 106 -9.59 4.65 10.40
N PHE A 107 -9.50 5.37 9.29
CA PHE A 107 -9.15 4.81 8.00
C PHE A 107 -7.79 5.32 7.53
N TYR A 108 -6.91 4.40 7.12
CA TYR A 108 -5.65 4.68 6.46
C TYR A 108 -5.69 4.26 5.00
N GLN A 109 -5.37 5.20 4.09
CA GLN A 109 -5.17 4.94 2.67
C GLN A 109 -3.69 4.91 2.31
N ALA A 110 -3.20 3.80 1.78
CA ALA A 110 -1.89 3.74 1.15
C ALA A 110 -1.94 4.48 -0.18
N SER A 111 -1.59 5.75 -0.16
CA SER A 111 -1.28 6.54 -1.33
C SER A 111 0.14 6.26 -1.83
N SER A 112 0.64 6.95 -2.83
CA SER A 112 1.91 6.60 -3.47
C SER A 112 2.62 7.81 -4.08
N SER A 113 3.94 7.85 -4.01
CA SER A 113 4.78 8.82 -4.73
C SER A 113 4.62 8.75 -6.26
N GLU A 114 4.12 7.62 -6.80
CA GLU A 114 3.77 7.50 -8.23
C GLU A 114 2.64 8.47 -8.66
N MET A 115 1.91 9.05 -7.72
CA MET A 115 0.94 10.11 -7.97
C MET A 115 1.61 11.41 -8.45
N PHE A 116 2.81 11.73 -7.95
CA PHE A 116 3.58 12.90 -8.39
C PHE A 116 4.03 12.76 -9.85
N GLY A 117 4.38 11.55 -10.31
CA GLY A 117 4.66 11.20 -11.68
C GLY A 117 5.73 12.07 -12.33
N LYS A 118 5.32 12.99 -13.23
CA LYS A 118 6.21 14.01 -13.79
C LYS A 118 6.34 15.16 -12.80
N VAL A 119 7.27 14.99 -11.86
CA VAL A 119 7.51 15.88 -10.73
C VAL A 119 7.75 17.32 -11.20
N ARG A 120 7.12 18.28 -10.53
CA ARG A 120 7.22 19.71 -10.84
C ARG A 120 8.08 20.49 -9.87
N GLU A 121 8.29 19.95 -8.69
CA GLU A 121 9.11 20.54 -7.63
C GLU A 121 9.83 19.46 -6.81
N THR A 122 10.91 19.83 -6.16
CA THR A 122 11.72 18.95 -5.30
C THR A 122 12.24 19.78 -4.12
N PRO A 123 12.12 19.30 -2.87
CA PRO A 123 11.45 18.04 -2.47
C PRO A 123 9.93 18.11 -2.69
N GLN A 124 9.29 16.92 -2.81
CA GLN A 124 7.83 16.82 -2.87
C GLN A 124 7.25 16.94 -1.45
N THR A 125 6.11 17.60 -1.36
CA THR A 125 5.31 17.77 -0.16
C THR A 125 3.87 17.31 -0.41
N GLU A 126 3.03 17.37 0.60
CA GLU A 126 1.59 17.07 0.50
C GLU A 126 0.86 18.03 -0.46
N LEU A 127 1.40 19.23 -0.67
CA LEU A 127 0.86 20.25 -1.57
C LEU A 127 1.42 20.19 -2.99
N THR A 128 2.40 19.33 -3.25
CA THR A 128 3.00 19.16 -4.58
C THR A 128 1.95 18.69 -5.60
N PRO A 129 1.79 19.37 -6.75
CA PRO A 129 0.82 18.99 -7.75
C PRO A 129 1.01 17.57 -8.27
N LEU A 130 -0.06 16.79 -8.29
CA LEU A 130 -0.07 15.42 -8.77
C LEU A 130 -0.12 15.39 -10.31
N HIS A 131 0.77 14.60 -10.94
CA HIS A 131 0.87 14.46 -12.39
C HIS A 131 1.23 13.02 -12.78
N PRO A 132 0.34 12.04 -12.49
CA PRO A 132 0.63 10.62 -12.67
C PRO A 132 0.97 10.28 -14.10
N ARG A 133 1.82 9.26 -14.31
CA ARG A 133 2.30 8.81 -15.62
C ARG A 133 2.00 7.35 -15.90
N SER A 134 1.13 6.74 -15.09
CA SER A 134 0.70 5.36 -15.26
C SER A 134 -0.77 5.20 -14.85
N PRO A 135 -1.49 4.17 -15.35
CA PRO A 135 -2.83 3.84 -14.87
C PRO A 135 -2.86 3.57 -13.36
N TYR A 136 -1.80 2.96 -12.80
CA TYR A 136 -1.64 2.79 -11.36
C TYR A 136 -1.59 4.13 -10.62
N GLY A 137 -0.72 5.05 -11.06
CA GLY A 137 -0.61 6.37 -10.45
C GLY A 137 -1.93 7.15 -10.52
N SER A 138 -2.64 7.09 -11.67
CA SER A 138 -3.96 7.73 -11.84
C SER A 138 -5.02 7.13 -10.91
N ALA A 139 -5.03 5.80 -10.74
CA ALA A 139 -5.93 5.13 -9.81
C ALA A 139 -5.63 5.50 -8.35
N LYS A 140 -4.35 5.67 -7.99
CA LYS A 140 -3.93 6.14 -6.66
C LYS A 140 -4.34 7.59 -6.42
N VAL A 141 -4.25 8.48 -7.42
CA VAL A 141 -4.76 9.87 -7.33
C VAL A 141 -6.26 9.88 -7.07
N PHE A 142 -7.03 9.06 -7.78
CA PHE A 142 -8.47 8.93 -7.52
C PHE A 142 -8.74 8.49 -6.09
N GLY A 143 -8.09 7.42 -5.61
CA GLY A 143 -8.27 6.92 -4.24
C GLY A 143 -7.86 7.95 -3.18
N HIS A 144 -6.75 8.66 -3.39
CA HIS A 144 -6.27 9.73 -2.51
C HIS A 144 -7.31 10.86 -2.38
N HIS A 145 -7.74 11.46 -3.50
CA HIS A 145 -8.73 12.53 -3.45
C HIS A 145 -10.11 12.05 -2.95
N THR A 146 -10.48 10.80 -3.17
CA THR A 146 -11.69 10.22 -2.58
C THR A 146 -11.56 10.16 -1.06
N THR A 147 -10.37 9.80 -0.52
CA THR A 147 -10.12 9.80 0.92
C THR A 147 -10.25 11.19 1.51
N VAL A 148 -9.63 12.21 0.88
CA VAL A 148 -9.79 13.63 1.27
C VAL A 148 -11.26 14.05 1.23
N ASN A 149 -11.98 13.72 0.16
CA ASN A 149 -13.39 14.07 0.04
C ASN A 149 -14.25 13.45 1.14
N TYR A 150 -14.03 12.19 1.51
CA TYR A 150 -14.79 11.54 2.60
C TYR A 150 -14.44 12.14 3.98
N ARG A 151 -13.19 12.53 4.20
CA ARG A 151 -12.77 13.27 5.40
C ARG A 151 -13.51 14.60 5.50
N GLU A 152 -13.51 15.40 4.43
CA GLU A 152 -14.07 16.75 4.45
C GLU A 152 -15.61 16.78 4.37
N SER A 153 -16.22 15.89 3.59
CA SER A 153 -17.67 15.92 3.34
C SER A 153 -18.48 15.12 4.35
N TYR A 154 -17.91 14.07 4.92
CA TYR A 154 -18.62 13.16 5.83
C TYR A 154 -18.01 13.13 7.24
N GLY A 155 -16.92 13.86 7.49
CA GLY A 155 -16.26 13.87 8.79
C GLY A 155 -15.61 12.54 9.17
N LEU A 156 -15.29 11.68 8.20
CA LEU A 156 -14.59 10.44 8.49
C LEU A 156 -13.16 10.72 8.93
N TYR A 157 -12.70 10.04 9.99
CA TYR A 157 -11.29 10.06 10.31
C TYR A 157 -10.52 9.25 9.26
N ALA A 158 -10.00 9.92 8.24
CA ALA A 158 -9.36 9.28 7.09
C ALA A 158 -8.03 9.96 6.75
N CYS A 159 -6.92 9.22 6.89
CA CYS A 159 -5.55 9.66 6.58
C CYS A 159 -5.05 9.03 5.28
N SER A 160 -4.18 9.75 4.56
CA SER A 160 -3.44 9.18 3.43
C SER A 160 -1.93 9.27 3.67
N GLY A 161 -1.23 8.14 3.53
CA GLY A 161 0.24 8.12 3.48
C GLY A 161 0.72 8.15 2.04
N ILE A 162 1.35 9.24 1.59
CA ILE A 162 2.00 9.35 0.27
C ILE A 162 3.38 8.71 0.38
N LEU A 163 3.40 7.40 0.19
CA LEU A 163 4.58 6.59 0.46
C LEU A 163 5.54 6.60 -0.73
N PHE A 164 6.82 6.86 -0.45
CA PHE A 164 7.91 6.55 -1.35
C PHE A 164 8.24 5.07 -1.31
N ASN A 165 9.24 4.62 -2.07
CA ASN A 165 9.53 3.19 -2.16
C ASN A 165 10.02 2.66 -0.81
N HIS A 166 9.41 1.59 -0.36
CA HIS A 166 9.79 0.93 0.89
C HIS A 166 10.00 -0.56 0.66
N GLU A 167 11.14 -1.03 1.09
CA GLU A 167 11.71 -2.31 0.70
C GLU A 167 12.02 -3.17 1.91
N SER A 168 12.12 -4.47 1.69
CA SER A 168 12.53 -5.43 2.70
C SER A 168 12.92 -6.77 2.07
N PRO A 169 13.49 -7.72 2.84
CA PRO A 169 13.66 -9.11 2.40
C PRO A 169 12.35 -9.80 1.97
N ARG A 170 11.20 -9.29 2.41
CA ARG A 170 9.86 -9.80 2.06
C ARG A 170 9.26 -9.16 0.79
N ARG A 171 10.02 -8.31 0.09
CA ARG A 171 9.56 -7.67 -1.15
C ARG A 171 9.29 -8.70 -2.25
N GLY A 172 8.26 -8.48 -3.07
CA GLY A 172 7.96 -9.33 -4.23
C GLY A 172 9.10 -9.31 -5.26
N ILE A 173 9.35 -10.45 -5.89
CA ILE A 173 10.47 -10.64 -6.83
C ILE A 173 10.34 -9.83 -8.13
N GLU A 174 9.15 -9.35 -8.44
CA GLU A 174 8.85 -8.48 -9.56
C GLU A 174 9.40 -7.05 -9.39
N PHE A 175 9.73 -6.65 -8.15
CA PHE A 175 10.27 -5.33 -7.83
C PHE A 175 11.80 -5.31 -7.90
N VAL A 176 12.35 -4.18 -8.34
CA VAL A 176 13.77 -4.04 -8.73
C VAL A 176 14.74 -4.49 -7.65
N THR A 177 14.53 -4.10 -6.40
CA THR A 177 15.43 -4.43 -5.29
C THR A 177 15.52 -5.94 -5.06
N ARG A 178 14.37 -6.60 -4.92
CA ARG A 178 14.34 -8.06 -4.74
C ARG A 178 14.77 -8.81 -6.00
N LYS A 179 14.44 -8.29 -7.18
CA LYS A 179 14.89 -8.86 -8.46
C LYS A 179 16.41 -8.87 -8.56
N VAL A 180 17.06 -7.77 -8.20
CA VAL A 180 18.54 -7.65 -8.24
C VAL A 180 19.17 -8.58 -7.22
N THR A 181 18.80 -8.52 -5.94
CA THR A 181 19.41 -9.36 -4.90
C THR A 181 19.24 -10.85 -5.16
N ASN A 182 18.07 -11.26 -5.66
CA ASN A 182 17.83 -12.66 -6.04
C ASN A 182 18.71 -13.07 -7.24
N ALA A 183 18.80 -12.20 -8.27
CA ALA A 183 19.61 -12.48 -9.45
C ALA A 183 21.11 -12.58 -9.10
N VAL A 184 21.63 -11.67 -8.29
CA VAL A 184 23.04 -11.71 -7.83
C VAL A 184 23.34 -13.02 -7.10
N ALA A 185 22.48 -13.44 -6.17
CA ALA A 185 22.65 -14.70 -5.49
C ALA A 185 22.65 -15.90 -6.47
N ARG A 186 21.73 -15.91 -7.43
CA ARG A 186 21.64 -16.97 -8.45
C ARG A 186 22.84 -16.99 -9.40
N ILE A 187 23.35 -15.82 -9.80
CA ILE A 187 24.57 -15.69 -10.63
C ILE A 187 25.77 -16.25 -9.88
N LYS A 188 25.93 -15.87 -8.61
CA LYS A 188 27.03 -16.38 -7.77
C LYS A 188 26.99 -17.90 -7.58
N LEU A 189 25.80 -18.49 -7.58
CA LEU A 189 25.59 -19.96 -7.49
C LEU A 189 25.65 -20.67 -8.86
N GLY A 190 25.92 -19.96 -9.95
CA GLY A 190 25.96 -20.54 -11.30
C GLY A 190 24.59 -20.97 -11.84
N LEU A 191 23.49 -20.47 -11.26
CA LEU A 191 22.13 -20.81 -11.65
C LEU A 191 21.55 -19.82 -12.68
N GLN A 192 22.27 -18.74 -12.99
CA GLN A 192 21.86 -17.67 -13.90
C GLN A 192 23.11 -16.93 -14.37
N ASP A 193 23.09 -16.41 -15.61
CA ASP A 193 24.26 -15.73 -16.21
C ASP A 193 24.12 -14.20 -16.12
N HIS A 194 22.90 -13.67 -16.16
CA HIS A 194 22.66 -12.23 -16.21
C HIS A 194 21.31 -11.85 -15.63
N VAL A 195 21.09 -10.57 -15.38
CA VAL A 195 19.79 -10.00 -15.06
C VAL A 195 19.46 -8.84 -16.01
N ALA A 196 18.29 -8.89 -16.65
CA ALA A 196 17.81 -7.79 -17.47
C ALA A 196 17.10 -6.75 -16.59
N LEU A 197 17.61 -5.52 -16.60
CA LEU A 197 17.05 -4.37 -15.89
C LEU A 197 16.64 -3.30 -16.89
N GLY A 198 15.74 -2.41 -16.47
CA GLY A 198 15.34 -1.23 -17.23
C GLY A 198 16.35 -0.09 -17.12
N ASN A 199 15.87 1.14 -16.92
CA ASN A 199 16.71 2.31 -16.81
C ASN A 199 17.52 2.29 -15.49
N LEU A 200 18.84 2.19 -15.61
CA LEU A 200 19.76 2.14 -14.48
C LEU A 200 20.01 3.52 -13.84
N ASP A 201 19.75 4.61 -14.59
CA ASP A 201 19.91 5.98 -14.09
C ASP A 201 18.66 6.48 -13.33
N ALA A 202 17.61 5.69 -13.33
CA ALA A 202 16.40 6.03 -12.58
C ALA A 202 16.71 6.11 -11.08
N LYS A 203 16.38 7.27 -10.49
CA LYS A 203 16.55 7.50 -9.05
C LYS A 203 15.30 7.15 -8.26
N ARG A 204 15.49 6.63 -7.07
CA ARG A 204 14.41 6.30 -6.13
C ARG A 204 14.84 6.64 -4.71
N ASP A 205 13.88 7.09 -3.92
CA ASP A 205 13.99 7.10 -2.47
C ASP A 205 13.55 5.71 -1.98
N TRP A 206 14.44 4.99 -1.30
CA TRP A 206 14.17 3.66 -0.76
C TRP A 206 14.33 3.65 0.75
N GLY A 207 13.25 3.38 1.47
CA GLY A 207 13.28 3.19 2.90
C GLY A 207 13.03 1.74 3.33
N PHE A 208 13.12 1.48 4.60
CA PHE A 208 12.80 0.17 5.17
C PHE A 208 11.30 0.04 5.48
N ALA A 209 10.66 -1.03 5.02
CA ALA A 209 9.22 -1.24 5.18
C ALA A 209 8.74 -1.25 6.64
N GLY A 210 9.60 -1.67 7.59
CA GLY A 210 9.28 -1.63 9.01
C GLY A 210 9.07 -0.22 9.56
N ASP A 211 9.83 0.76 9.07
CA ASP A 211 9.67 2.16 9.48
C ASP A 211 8.40 2.78 8.89
N TYR A 212 8.10 2.43 7.63
CA TYR A 212 6.90 2.90 6.95
C TYR A 212 5.62 2.41 7.61
N VAL A 213 5.57 1.15 8.06
CA VAL A 213 4.36 0.64 8.74
C VAL A 213 4.17 1.26 10.12
N ARG A 214 5.25 1.62 10.83
CA ARG A 214 5.16 2.40 12.05
C ARG A 214 4.59 3.80 11.79
N ALA A 215 5.05 4.45 10.71
CA ALA A 215 4.48 5.74 10.29
C ALA A 215 2.98 5.60 9.97
N MET A 216 2.54 4.54 9.26
CA MET A 216 1.13 4.27 9.00
C MET A 216 0.30 4.18 10.29
N HIS A 217 0.81 3.45 11.29
CA HIS A 217 0.15 3.36 12.60
C HIS A 217 0.09 4.73 13.29
N LEU A 218 1.20 5.46 13.35
CA LEU A 218 1.27 6.77 14.00
C LEU A 218 0.36 7.82 13.35
N MET A 219 0.11 7.74 12.04
CA MET A 219 -0.85 8.64 11.36
C MET A 219 -2.26 8.47 11.90
N LEU A 220 -2.67 7.24 12.21
CA LEU A 220 -3.99 6.97 12.78
C LEU A 220 -4.08 7.29 14.29
N GLN A 221 -2.96 7.61 14.94
CA GLN A 221 -2.94 8.01 16.36
C GLN A 221 -2.99 9.54 16.55
N GLN A 222 -2.96 10.33 15.45
CA GLN A 222 -3.05 11.78 15.54
C GLN A 222 -4.45 12.23 16.01
N GLU A 223 -4.55 13.44 16.56
CA GLU A 223 -5.84 14.02 16.95
C GLU A 223 -6.72 14.31 15.75
N GLU A 224 -6.13 14.86 14.68
CA GLU A 224 -6.82 15.20 13.44
C GLU A 224 -6.28 14.39 12.26
N PRO A 225 -7.16 13.94 11.34
CA PRO A 225 -6.74 13.21 10.15
C PRO A 225 -6.15 14.14 9.10
N ASP A 226 -5.05 13.74 8.46
CA ASP A 226 -4.41 14.50 7.38
C ASP A 226 -3.73 13.57 6.37
N ASP A 227 -3.09 14.18 5.37
CA ASP A 227 -2.23 13.50 4.40
C ASP A 227 -0.76 13.69 4.78
N PHE A 228 0.06 12.66 4.60
CA PHE A 228 1.45 12.66 5.04
C PHE A 228 2.38 12.09 3.97
N VAL A 229 3.42 12.83 3.59
CA VAL A 229 4.51 12.31 2.79
C VAL A 229 5.45 11.50 3.67
N VAL A 230 5.75 10.26 3.25
CA VAL A 230 6.72 9.38 3.93
C VAL A 230 7.83 9.00 2.98
N ALA A 231 9.02 9.49 3.27
CA ALA A 231 10.24 9.31 2.50
C ALA A 231 11.46 9.30 3.42
N THR A 232 12.62 8.84 2.92
CA THR A 232 13.89 8.96 3.65
C THR A 232 14.54 10.33 3.43
N GLY A 233 14.17 11.03 2.36
CA GLY A 233 14.79 12.28 1.93
C GLY A 233 16.06 12.07 1.10
N GLU A 234 16.47 10.83 0.86
CA GLU A 234 17.65 10.49 0.06
C GLU A 234 17.26 9.69 -1.19
N THR A 235 17.90 9.98 -2.32
CA THR A 235 17.63 9.27 -3.57
C THR A 235 18.88 8.60 -4.11
N HIS A 236 18.74 7.36 -4.55
CA HIS A 236 19.81 6.55 -5.13
C HIS A 236 19.44 6.06 -6.53
N ALA A 237 20.44 5.97 -7.43
CA ALA A 237 20.24 5.39 -8.75
C ALA A 237 20.13 3.86 -8.66
N VAL A 238 19.40 3.24 -9.59
CA VAL A 238 19.35 1.77 -9.70
C VAL A 238 20.74 1.18 -9.90
N SER A 239 21.63 1.87 -10.66
CA SER A 239 23.03 1.47 -10.85
C SER A 239 23.83 1.40 -9.53
N GLU A 240 23.62 2.36 -8.62
CA GLU A 240 24.26 2.34 -7.30
C GLU A 240 23.84 1.11 -6.49
N PHE A 241 22.54 0.81 -6.49
CA PHE A 241 22.01 -0.37 -5.80
C PHE A 241 22.55 -1.68 -6.39
N VAL A 242 22.65 -1.76 -7.73
CA VAL A 242 23.23 -2.95 -8.40
C VAL A 242 24.71 -3.13 -8.04
N ALA A 243 25.46 -2.04 -7.91
CA ALA A 243 26.89 -2.11 -7.55
C ALA A 243 27.11 -2.57 -6.09
N LEU A 244 26.15 -2.31 -5.20
CA LEU A 244 26.20 -2.71 -3.79
C LEU A 244 25.74 -4.15 -3.56
N ALA A 245 24.93 -4.71 -4.46
CA ALA A 245 24.31 -6.03 -4.33
C ALA A 245 25.30 -7.15 -4.70
#